data_13ae112f0a434ef70225ec642a6634de
#
_entry.id   13ae112f0a434ef70225ec642a6634de
#
_cell.length_a   1.000
_cell.length_b   1.000
_cell.length_c   1.000
_cell.angle_alpha   90.00
_cell.angle_beta   90.00
_cell.angle_gamma   90.00
#
_symmetry.space_group_name_H-M   'P 1'
#
loop_
_entity.id
_entity.type
_entity.pdbx_description
1 polymer ?
#
loop_
_entity_poly.entity_id
_entity_poly.type
_entity_poly.pdbx_seq_one_letter_code
_entity_poly.pdbx_strand_id
1 'polypeptide(L)'
;MIARETKRQRLVQKYAQKRAQFKQDIRNAGSIREVVAIHRQFQTLPRNSAPVRLHNRCAQTGRPKGYYRDFGLSRHVLREMAHQCLLPGVRKSSW
;
A
#
# COMPACT_ATOMS: atom_id res chain seq x y z
N MET A 1 -12.88 6.26 -0.47
CA MET A 1 -11.53 5.97 -1.00
C MET A 1 -10.52 5.74 0.10
N ILE A 2 -10.35 6.68 1.03
CA ILE A 2 -9.42 6.52 2.16
C ILE A 2 -9.78 5.33 3.04
N ALA A 3 -11.06 5.13 3.32
CA ALA A 3 -11.54 4.01 4.12
C ALA A 3 -11.21 2.64 3.49
N ARG A 4 -11.32 2.52 2.17
CA ARG A 4 -10.95 1.30 1.45
C ARG A 4 -9.45 1.01 1.55
N GLU A 5 -8.63 2.04 1.48
CA GLU A 5 -7.18 1.90 1.60
C GLU A 5 -6.79 1.48 3.02
N THR A 6 -7.42 2.04 4.04
CA THR A 6 -7.22 1.63 5.44
C THR A 6 -7.59 0.17 5.64
N LYS A 7 -8.70 -0.29 5.06
CA LYS A 7 -9.12 -1.69 5.10
C LYS A 7 -8.08 -2.60 4.43
N ARG A 8 -7.56 -2.19 3.27
CA ARG A 8 -6.50 -2.94 2.58
C ARG A 8 -5.22 -3.04 3.41
N GLN A 9 -4.81 -1.95 4.05
CA GLN A 9 -3.64 -1.94 4.92
C GLN A 9 -3.78 -2.93 6.07
N ARG A 10 -4.94 -2.97 6.72
CA ARG A 10 -5.23 -3.93 7.80
C ARG A 10 -5.13 -5.37 7.30
N LEU A 11 -5.74 -5.67 6.16
CA LEU A 11 -5.72 -7.01 5.58
C LEU A 11 -4.31 -7.43 5.16
N VAL A 12 -3.53 -6.52 4.58
CA VAL A 12 -2.14 -6.79 4.21
C VAL A 12 -1.31 -7.14 5.45
N GLN A 13 -1.45 -6.39 6.52
CA GLN A 13 -0.74 -6.68 7.77
C GLN A 13 -1.17 -8.01 8.39
N LYS A 14 -2.49 -8.29 8.40
CA LYS A 14 -3.05 -9.51 8.98
C LYS A 14 -2.55 -10.76 8.27
N TYR A 15 -2.45 -10.74 6.95
CA TYR A 15 -2.07 -11.90 6.14
C TYR A 15 -0.62 -11.88 5.68
N ALA A 16 0.20 -10.92 6.14
CA ALA A 16 1.60 -10.79 5.72
C ALA A 16 2.42 -12.04 6.04
N GLN A 17 2.27 -12.58 7.25
CA GLN A 17 2.99 -13.78 7.68
C GLN A 17 2.57 -15.02 6.87
N LYS A 18 1.27 -15.20 6.66
CA LYS A 18 0.76 -16.33 5.86
C LYS A 18 1.27 -16.28 4.44
N ARG A 19 1.28 -15.10 3.83
CA ARG A 19 1.80 -14.91 2.47
C ARG A 19 3.29 -15.19 2.39
N ALA A 20 4.07 -14.74 3.36
CA ALA A 20 5.51 -15.01 3.42
C ALA A 20 5.78 -16.50 3.55
N GLN A 21 5.03 -17.20 4.40
CA GLN A 21 5.15 -18.64 4.58
C GLN A 21 4.82 -19.40 3.29
N PHE A 22 3.74 -19.05 2.60
CA PHE A 22 3.40 -19.66 1.31
C PHE A 22 4.49 -19.45 0.26
N LYS A 23 5.10 -18.27 0.20
CA LYS A 23 6.22 -18.02 -0.71
C LYS A 23 7.43 -18.89 -0.41
N GLN A 24 7.76 -19.09 0.87
CA GLN A 24 8.82 -19.99 1.27
C GLN A 24 8.48 -21.44 0.93
N ASP A 25 7.25 -21.86 1.16
CA ASP A 25 6.79 -23.22 0.83
C ASP A 25 6.88 -23.48 -0.68
N ILE A 26 6.55 -22.50 -1.51
CA ILE A 26 6.69 -22.59 -2.96
C ILE A 26 8.17 -22.76 -3.36
N ARG A 27 9.07 -22.04 -2.74
CA ARG A 27 10.52 -22.16 -3.00
C ARG A 27 11.06 -23.52 -2.60
N ASN A 28 10.54 -24.09 -1.52
CA ASN A 28 10.99 -25.38 -0.99
C ASN A 28 10.22 -26.56 -1.58
N ALA A 29 9.18 -26.31 -2.40
CA ALA A 29 8.38 -27.35 -3.01
C ALA A 29 9.22 -28.18 -4.00
N GLY A 30 9.18 -29.50 -3.85
CA GLY A 30 9.96 -30.43 -4.66
C GLY A 30 9.27 -30.86 -5.94
N SER A 31 7.97 -30.55 -6.12
CA SER A 31 7.22 -31.01 -7.30
C SER A 31 6.18 -29.95 -7.72
N ILE A 32 5.76 -30.05 -9.00
CA ILE A 32 4.73 -29.17 -9.55
C ILE A 32 3.40 -29.36 -8.83
N ARG A 33 3.07 -30.56 -8.39
CA ARG A 33 1.82 -30.84 -7.65
C ARG A 33 1.78 -30.08 -6.31
N GLU A 34 2.89 -30.05 -5.60
CA GLU A 34 3.01 -29.29 -4.34
C GLU A 34 2.85 -27.79 -4.59
N VAL A 35 3.48 -27.27 -5.63
CA VAL A 35 3.37 -25.85 -6.02
C VAL A 35 1.91 -25.50 -6.32
N VAL A 36 1.20 -26.30 -7.09
CA VAL A 36 -0.21 -26.09 -7.42
C VAL A 36 -1.08 -26.11 -6.18
N ALA A 37 -0.85 -27.06 -5.25
CA ALA A 37 -1.61 -27.13 -4.00
C ALA A 37 -1.41 -25.87 -3.15
N ILE A 38 -0.19 -25.38 -3.04
CA ILE A 38 0.13 -24.16 -2.30
C ILE A 38 -0.52 -22.94 -2.97
N HIS A 39 -0.48 -22.84 -4.29
CA HIS A 39 -1.15 -21.76 -5.03
C HIS A 39 -2.67 -21.76 -4.81
N ARG A 40 -3.30 -22.91 -4.73
CA ARG A 40 -4.73 -23.01 -4.41
C ARG A 40 -5.02 -22.42 -3.03
N GLN A 41 -4.21 -22.73 -2.03
CA GLN A 41 -4.33 -22.17 -0.69
C GLN A 41 -4.10 -20.64 -0.72
N PHE A 42 -3.14 -20.20 -1.51
CA PHE A 42 -2.85 -18.76 -1.69
C PHE A 42 -4.05 -18.01 -2.27
N GLN A 43 -4.77 -18.62 -3.21
CA GLN A 43 -5.95 -18.05 -3.85
C GLN A 43 -7.15 -17.94 -2.88
N THR A 44 -7.19 -18.72 -1.81
CA THR A 44 -8.26 -18.60 -0.80
C THR A 44 -8.13 -17.35 0.07
N LEU A 45 -6.97 -16.71 0.08
CA LEU A 45 -6.76 -15.48 0.83
C LEU A 45 -7.56 -14.32 0.21
N PRO A 46 -8.01 -13.34 1.03
CA PRO A 46 -8.70 -12.16 0.50
C PRO A 46 -7.86 -11.44 -0.54
N ARG A 47 -8.48 -11.01 -1.64
CA ARG A 47 -7.78 -10.25 -2.70
C ARG A 47 -7.18 -8.96 -2.16
N ASN A 48 -7.88 -8.29 -1.26
CA ASN A 48 -7.42 -7.04 -0.64
C ASN A 48 -6.24 -7.23 0.32
N SER A 49 -5.84 -8.47 0.61
CA SER A 49 -4.62 -8.75 1.38
C SER A 49 -3.34 -8.68 0.55
N ALA A 50 -3.44 -8.48 -0.77
CA ALA A 50 -2.30 -8.38 -1.67
C ALA A 50 -1.61 -7.01 -1.53
N PRO A 51 -0.30 -6.96 -1.23
CA PRO A 51 0.42 -5.69 -1.09
C PRO A 51 0.42 -4.85 -2.37
N VAL A 52 0.33 -5.47 -3.55
CA VAL A 52 0.31 -4.76 -4.84
C VAL A 52 -0.91 -3.87 -5.01
N ARG A 53 -1.98 -4.10 -4.24
CA ARG A 53 -3.19 -3.26 -4.27
C ARG A 53 -3.07 -2.00 -3.41
N LEU A 54 -2.07 -1.94 -2.53
CA LEU A 54 -1.81 -0.74 -1.74
C LEU A 54 -1.29 0.38 -2.63
N HIS A 55 -1.81 1.57 -2.40
CA HIS A 55 -1.38 2.76 -3.11
C HIS A 55 -1.31 3.92 -2.12
N ASN A 56 -0.25 4.72 -2.22
CA ASN A 56 -0.13 5.94 -1.42
C ASN A 56 -1.18 6.94 -1.87
N ARG A 57 -1.97 7.43 -0.92
CA ARG A 57 -3.04 8.39 -1.18
C ARG A 57 -2.92 9.59 -0.24
N CYS A 58 -3.34 10.75 -0.74
CA CYS A 58 -3.38 11.95 0.08
C CYS A 58 -4.25 11.74 1.32
N ALA A 59 -3.72 12.08 2.50
CA ALA A 59 -4.43 11.92 3.76
C ALA A 59 -5.68 12.82 3.87
N GLN A 60 -5.71 13.93 3.13
CA GLN A 60 -6.83 14.88 3.15
C GLN A 60 -7.90 14.59 2.11
N THR A 61 -7.49 14.28 0.87
CA THR A 61 -8.42 14.14 -0.25
C THR A 61 -8.55 12.71 -0.78
N GLY A 62 -7.59 11.84 -0.47
CA GLY A 62 -7.56 10.48 -1.00
C GLY A 62 -7.02 10.37 -2.43
N ARG A 63 -6.47 11.45 -2.99
CA ARG A 63 -5.95 11.46 -4.35
C ARG A 63 -4.76 10.51 -4.50
N PRO A 64 -4.76 9.58 -5.49
CA PRO A 64 -3.66 8.63 -5.66
C PRO A 64 -2.47 9.17 -6.43
N LYS A 65 -2.65 10.28 -7.16
CA LYS A 65 -1.60 10.87 -8.01
C LYS A 65 -1.02 12.13 -7.38
N GLY A 66 0.23 12.45 -7.72
CA GLY A 66 0.91 13.64 -7.21
C GLY A 66 1.13 13.59 -5.70
N TYR A 67 1.45 12.43 -5.17
CA TYR A 67 1.63 12.20 -3.74
C TYR A 67 3.09 12.42 -3.32
N TYR A 68 3.29 13.19 -2.24
CA TYR A 68 4.59 13.38 -1.62
C TYR A 68 4.71 12.52 -0.37
N ARG A 69 5.62 11.55 -0.40
CA ARG A 69 5.80 10.59 0.70
C ARG A 69 6.20 11.25 2.02
N ASP A 70 7.01 12.30 1.95
CA ASP A 70 7.49 12.99 3.14
C ASP A 70 6.37 13.65 3.94
N PHE A 71 5.29 14.04 3.27
CA PHE A 71 4.17 14.74 3.90
C PHE A 71 2.89 13.92 3.96
N GLY A 72 2.78 12.84 3.19
CA GLY A 72 1.54 12.07 3.09
C GLY A 72 0.41 12.83 2.42
N LEU A 73 0.71 13.80 1.56
CA LEU A 73 -0.25 14.71 0.95
C LEU A 73 -0.05 14.79 -0.57
N SER A 74 -1.14 15.08 -1.31
CA SER A 74 -1.04 15.39 -2.72
C SER A 74 -0.38 16.75 -2.94
N ARG A 75 0.13 16.97 -4.15
CA ARG A 75 0.77 18.25 -4.52
C ARG A 75 -0.13 19.46 -4.30
N HIS A 76 -1.44 19.30 -4.53
CA HIS A 76 -2.41 20.40 -4.38
C HIS A 76 -2.59 20.77 -2.92
N VAL A 77 -2.81 19.77 -2.05
CA VAL A 77 -2.99 19.98 -0.62
C VAL A 77 -1.69 20.47 0.01
N LEU A 78 -0.54 19.93 -0.40
CA LEU A 78 0.76 20.37 0.07
C LEU A 78 0.97 21.86 -0.21
N ARG A 79 0.66 22.30 -1.42
CA ARG A 79 0.77 23.70 -1.82
C ARG A 79 -0.15 24.59 -0.99
N GLU A 80 -1.40 24.20 -0.81
CA GLU A 80 -2.37 24.97 -0.01
C GLU A 80 -1.92 25.09 1.44
N MET A 81 -1.49 24.02 2.06
CA MET A 81 -1.03 24.01 3.44
C MET A 81 0.26 24.81 3.61
N ALA A 82 1.17 24.76 2.64
CA ALA A 82 2.39 25.56 2.65
C ALA A 82 2.07 27.06 2.57
N HIS A 83 1.12 27.46 1.74
CA HIS A 83 0.66 28.86 1.66
C HIS A 83 -0.03 29.34 2.95
N GLN A 84 -0.70 28.44 3.65
CA GLN A 84 -1.34 28.74 4.94
C GLN A 84 -0.36 28.66 6.12
N CYS A 85 0.93 28.42 5.84
CA CYS A 85 1.98 28.31 6.86
C CYS A 85 1.72 27.16 7.87
N LEU A 86 0.98 26.12 7.46
CA LEU A 86 0.73 24.92 8.28
C LEU A 86 1.88 23.93 8.25
N LEU A 87 2.81 24.06 7.31
CA LEU A 87 3.97 23.20 7.15
C LEU A 87 5.23 24.02 7.44
N PRO A 88 5.83 23.90 8.65
CA PRO A 88 7.02 24.67 8.99
C PRO A 88 8.23 24.23 8.15
N GLY A 89 9.05 25.19 7.74
CA GLY A 89 10.27 24.94 6.96
C GLY A 89 10.04 24.67 5.48
N VAL A 90 8.80 24.63 5.00
CA VAL A 90 8.49 24.41 3.58
C VAL A 90 8.49 25.75 2.85
N ARG A 91 9.28 25.84 1.79
CA ARG A 91 9.36 27.00 0.92
C ARG A 91 8.96 26.62 -0.50
N LYS A 92 8.26 27.52 -1.17
CA LYS A 92 7.94 27.37 -2.60
C LYS A 92 9.22 27.54 -3.41
N SER A 93 9.55 26.51 -4.21
CA SER A 93 10.63 26.57 -5.19
C SER A 93 10.04 26.67 -6.59
N SER A 94 10.53 27.62 -7.38
CA SER A 94 10.25 27.68 -8.81
C SER A 94 11.58 27.67 -9.57
N TRP A 95 11.61 26.85 -10.61
CA TRP A 95 12.80 26.69 -11.43
C TRP A 95 12.65 27.42 -12.77
#